data_bcbcad4b8a9d8fd9bc3236a3373c77da
#
_entry.id   bcbcad4b8a9d8fd9bc3236a3373c77da
#
_cell.length_a   1.000
_cell.length_b   1.000
_cell.length_c   1.000
_cell.angle_alpha   90.00
_cell.angle_beta   90.00
_cell.angle_gamma   90.00
#
_symmetry.space_group_name_H-M   'P 1'
#
loop_
_entity.id
_entity.type
_entity.pdbx_description
1 polymer ?
#
loop_
_entity_poly.entity_id
_entity_poly.type
_entity_poly.pdbx_seq_one_letter_code
_entity_poly.pdbx_strand_id
1 'polypeptide(L)'
;MQGLLWWRRRFRLRTWIPSGLLCAAALGAAWAWSAQAPAPDPVLRAMHDEVERSRKLTVSSLEAPYFIEYLIDEEESFSVTASLGGVVAQRRERFRSPEVHVRVGDYKFDNSNYSGSGFSFGSRYDLERFPLEDAYPVLRRYLWLQTDSAYKSAVEAISRKRAALRNVTAGEQIDDFAHAEPVHYLRALSRLAIDEEAWINRVRALSAIFAQYPEVENSAVALESSDGGYYLVNSEGTEVRAPESATYLRAQATAQAPDGMTVRDAVAFHSLDAARMPTEVELNRGVTALAENVVALAHAPKGEDYSGPVLFAGMAGAQIFAEVLGRNLAIARRPVAEQGRGGGVSAGELEGRTGARILPDSFDVVDDPTQKEWRGRPLFGSYDVDREGVAAAPLRLVEKGVLKGFLLTRQPVRGFEGSNGRARMPGNYGAAAAGIGNLFIASSEPTPAAELKQKLMELCRTRDKPYGIIVRKMDFPSSASLDEVRLLLSGAQGSTRPVSLPMLVYKVYPDGREELVRGLSFRGLNVRSLKDILAAGDDPTVFEFMNNPAPFALIGASSFTTETCVVAPSILIDDLELHPVEEELPKLPVAPAPELVR
;
A
#
# COMPACT_ATOMS: atom_id res chain seq x y z
N MET A 1 -14.67 55.42 -43.45
CA MET A 1 -14.62 55.65 -44.91
C MET A 1 -14.54 54.28 -45.51
N GLN A 2 -15.68 53.73 -45.94
CA GLN A 2 -16.17 53.61 -47.33
C GLN A 2 -15.27 52.65 -48.12
N GLY A 3 -15.69 51.57 -48.72
CA GLY A 3 -17.04 51.12 -49.13
C GLY A 3 -16.88 49.89 -49.99
N LEU A 4 -17.76 48.93 -49.85
CA LEU A 4 -18.82 48.60 -50.86
C LEU A 4 -18.27 47.96 -52.16
N LEU A 5 -18.66 46.88 -52.59
CA LEU A 5 -19.89 46.14 -52.93
C LEU A 5 -19.77 45.47 -54.32
N TRP A 6 -20.31 44.23 -54.44
CA TRP A 6 -21.00 43.64 -55.59
C TRP A 6 -20.21 43.16 -56.81
N TRP A 7 -20.45 41.97 -57.36
CA TRP A 7 -21.66 41.53 -58.10
C TRP A 7 -21.66 40.02 -58.43
N ARG A 8 -22.85 39.45 -58.39
CA ARG A 8 -23.24 38.12 -58.89
C ARG A 8 -23.28 38.12 -60.43
N ARG A 9 -23.12 36.96 -61.07
CA ARG A 9 -24.12 36.45 -62.06
C ARG A 9 -23.90 35.00 -62.45
N ARG A 10 -25.02 34.30 -62.49
CA ARG A 10 -25.22 32.93 -63.00
C ARG A 10 -25.14 32.96 -64.55
N PHE A 11 -24.74 31.78 -65.11
CA PHE A 11 -25.35 31.29 -66.37
C PHE A 11 -25.35 29.74 -66.35
N ARG A 12 -26.55 29.16 -66.59
CA ARG A 12 -26.78 27.77 -67.01
C ARG A 12 -26.70 27.72 -68.51
N LEU A 13 -26.24 26.60 -69.08
CA LEU A 13 -26.84 25.97 -70.25
C LEU A 13 -26.37 24.55 -70.49
N ARG A 14 -27.20 23.80 -71.03
CA ARG A 14 -27.50 22.39 -71.18
C ARG A 14 -26.76 21.69 -72.33
N THR A 15 -26.58 20.35 -72.12
CA THR A 15 -26.75 19.22 -73.09
C THR A 15 -25.65 18.98 -74.13
N TRP A 16 -25.12 17.78 -74.17
CA TRP A 16 -25.48 16.59 -74.98
C TRP A 16 -24.43 15.49 -74.85
N ILE A 17 -24.92 14.24 -74.72
CA ILE A 17 -24.14 13.00 -74.82
C ILE A 17 -24.05 12.61 -76.27
N PRO A 18 -22.99 11.97 -76.79
CA PRO A 18 -23.11 10.54 -77.03
C PRO A 18 -21.92 9.66 -76.69
N SER A 19 -22.25 8.43 -76.38
CA SER A 19 -21.58 7.19 -76.18
C SER A 19 -20.30 6.96 -76.99
N GLY A 20 -19.27 6.45 -76.30
CA GLY A 20 -18.09 5.84 -76.91
C GLY A 20 -17.31 5.02 -75.86
N LEU A 21 -17.45 3.67 -75.94
CA LEU A 21 -16.66 2.71 -75.20
C LEU A 21 -15.17 2.91 -75.45
N LEU A 22 -14.39 3.00 -74.37
CA LEU A 22 -13.00 2.57 -74.36
C LEU A 22 -12.63 2.14 -72.91
N CYS A 23 -12.38 0.82 -72.76
CA CYS A 23 -11.75 0.23 -71.58
C CYS A 23 -10.36 0.82 -71.40
N ALA A 24 -10.14 1.53 -70.30
CA ALA A 24 -8.84 1.80 -69.78
C ALA A 24 -8.80 1.27 -68.35
N ALA A 25 -8.11 0.12 -68.18
CA ALA A 25 -7.79 -0.44 -66.89
C ALA A 25 -6.89 0.53 -66.11
N ALA A 26 -7.47 1.29 -65.22
CA ALA A 26 -6.72 2.05 -64.21
C ALA A 26 -6.39 1.08 -63.08
N LEU A 27 -5.14 0.60 -63.07
CA LEU A 27 -4.50 -0.02 -61.92
C LEU A 27 -4.39 1.04 -60.80
N GLY A 28 -5.45 1.16 -60.03
CA GLY A 28 -5.43 1.86 -58.75
C GLY A 28 -4.60 1.01 -57.76
N ALA A 29 -3.33 1.35 -57.60
CA ALA A 29 -2.55 0.85 -56.46
C ALA A 29 -3.20 1.40 -55.19
N ALA A 30 -4.12 0.62 -54.62
CA ALA A 30 -4.52 0.78 -53.24
C ALA A 30 -3.29 0.47 -52.39
N TRP A 31 -2.66 1.51 -51.92
CA TRP A 31 -1.74 1.39 -50.79
C TRP A 31 -2.57 0.99 -49.59
N ALA A 32 -2.78 -0.31 -49.43
CA ALA A 32 -3.18 -0.87 -48.17
C ALA A 32 -2.04 -0.53 -47.20
N TRP A 33 -2.21 0.48 -46.40
CA TRP A 33 -1.50 0.62 -45.14
C TRP A 33 -1.89 -0.63 -44.35
N SER A 34 -1.13 -1.70 -44.49
CA SER A 34 -1.13 -2.74 -43.51
C SER A 34 -0.65 -2.07 -42.23
N ALA A 35 -1.53 -1.84 -41.30
CA ALA A 35 -1.15 -1.52 -39.94
C ALA A 35 -0.20 -2.66 -39.52
N GLN A 36 1.08 -2.37 -39.54
CA GLN A 36 2.10 -3.32 -39.11
C GLN A 36 1.75 -3.66 -37.67
N ALA A 37 1.45 -4.91 -37.40
CA ALA A 37 1.20 -5.34 -36.03
C ALA A 37 2.32 -4.78 -35.17
N PRO A 38 2.03 -4.15 -34.03
CA PRO A 38 3.06 -3.59 -33.17
C PRO A 38 4.12 -4.65 -32.94
N ALA A 39 5.40 -4.27 -33.09
CA ALA A 39 6.52 -5.20 -32.89
C ALA A 39 6.35 -5.89 -31.53
N PRO A 40 6.51 -7.21 -31.45
CA PRO A 40 6.32 -7.92 -30.20
C PRO A 40 7.25 -7.32 -29.13
N ASP A 41 6.68 -7.06 -27.96
CA ASP A 41 7.41 -6.53 -26.80
C ASP A 41 8.63 -7.44 -26.50
N PRO A 42 9.86 -6.92 -26.56
CA PRO A 42 11.07 -7.74 -26.41
C PRO A 42 11.18 -8.35 -25.00
N VAL A 43 10.63 -7.69 -23.96
CA VAL A 43 10.64 -8.18 -22.58
C VAL A 43 9.70 -9.38 -22.46
N LEU A 44 8.43 -9.25 -22.83
CA LEU A 44 7.47 -10.34 -22.84
C LEU A 44 7.96 -11.51 -23.68
N ARG A 45 8.49 -11.24 -24.88
CA ARG A 45 9.07 -12.27 -25.74
C ARG A 45 10.21 -13.01 -25.05
N ALA A 46 11.12 -12.31 -24.38
CA ALA A 46 12.23 -12.93 -23.66
C ALA A 46 11.73 -13.81 -22.51
N MET A 47 10.72 -13.33 -21.77
CA MET A 47 10.10 -14.09 -20.68
C MET A 47 9.41 -15.36 -21.20
N HIS A 48 8.59 -15.27 -22.23
CA HIS A 48 7.93 -16.43 -22.85
C HIS A 48 8.91 -17.49 -23.34
N ASP A 49 9.89 -17.07 -24.15
CA ASP A 49 10.88 -18.00 -24.70
C ASP A 49 11.70 -18.66 -23.59
N GLU A 50 11.90 -17.98 -22.46
CA GLU A 50 12.63 -18.56 -21.34
C GLU A 50 11.76 -19.48 -20.47
N VAL A 51 10.46 -19.18 -20.26
CA VAL A 51 9.50 -20.10 -19.64
C VAL A 51 9.44 -21.41 -20.44
N GLU A 52 9.27 -21.32 -21.77
CA GLU A 52 9.17 -22.49 -22.64
C GLU A 52 10.45 -23.34 -22.67
N ARG A 53 11.62 -22.72 -22.58
CA ARG A 53 12.89 -23.42 -22.43
C ARG A 53 12.99 -24.09 -21.05
N SER A 54 12.63 -23.36 -20.00
CA SER A 54 12.83 -23.79 -18.62
C SER A 54 11.86 -24.88 -18.18
N ARG A 55 10.66 -24.94 -18.77
CA ARG A 55 9.72 -26.06 -18.57
C ARG A 55 10.30 -27.43 -18.99
N LYS A 56 11.30 -27.42 -19.88
CA LYS A 56 11.98 -28.63 -20.39
C LYS A 56 13.25 -28.94 -19.59
N LEU A 57 13.50 -28.26 -18.48
CA LEU A 57 14.68 -28.51 -17.65
C LEU A 57 14.60 -29.89 -17.03
N THR A 58 15.54 -30.75 -17.44
CA THR A 58 15.80 -32.02 -16.81
C THR A 58 17.30 -32.11 -16.54
N VAL A 59 17.69 -32.15 -15.26
CA VAL A 59 19.09 -32.23 -14.85
C VAL A 59 19.30 -33.56 -14.15
N SER A 60 19.79 -34.55 -14.88
CA SER A 60 20.12 -35.90 -14.35
C SER A 60 18.97 -36.54 -13.55
N SER A 61 19.18 -36.72 -12.24
CA SER A 61 18.21 -37.32 -11.30
C SER A 61 17.40 -36.28 -10.52
N LEU A 62 17.52 -34.97 -10.84
CA LEU A 62 16.81 -33.91 -10.16
C LEU A 62 15.40 -33.74 -10.69
N GLU A 63 14.48 -33.31 -9.84
CA GLU A 63 13.08 -33.11 -10.22
C GLU A 63 12.95 -31.93 -11.18
N ALA A 64 12.11 -32.08 -12.20
CA ALA A 64 11.76 -31.03 -13.12
C ALA A 64 10.89 -29.97 -12.39
N PRO A 65 10.98 -28.69 -12.76
CA PRO A 65 10.05 -27.70 -12.24
C PRO A 65 8.63 -27.95 -12.78
N TYR A 66 7.63 -27.90 -11.89
CA TYR A 66 6.23 -27.98 -12.28
C TYR A 66 5.63 -26.60 -12.53
N PHE A 67 6.18 -25.54 -11.89
CA PHE A 67 5.77 -24.17 -12.04
C PHE A 67 6.98 -23.25 -12.15
N ILE A 68 6.90 -22.31 -13.08
CA ILE A 68 7.92 -21.27 -13.31
C ILE A 68 7.19 -19.97 -13.54
N GLU A 69 7.66 -18.91 -12.89
CA GLU A 69 7.13 -17.57 -13.04
C GLU A 69 8.28 -16.55 -13.11
N TYR A 70 8.14 -15.64 -14.03
CA TYR A 70 8.97 -14.44 -14.15
C TYR A 70 8.11 -13.23 -13.86
N LEU A 71 8.58 -12.39 -12.94
CA LEU A 71 8.04 -11.08 -12.68
C LEU A 71 9.17 -10.08 -12.89
N ILE A 72 8.93 -8.99 -13.61
CA ILE A 72 9.89 -7.93 -13.84
C ILE A 72 9.21 -6.61 -13.53
N ASP A 73 9.70 -5.92 -12.51
CA ASP A 73 9.32 -4.55 -12.24
C ASP A 73 10.15 -3.59 -13.08
N GLU A 74 9.52 -2.60 -13.67
CA GLU A 74 10.16 -1.48 -14.35
C GLU A 74 9.62 -0.18 -13.77
N GLU A 75 10.50 0.66 -13.24
CA GLU A 75 10.12 1.92 -12.63
C GLU A 75 11.07 3.03 -13.01
N GLU A 76 10.53 4.21 -13.27
CA GLU A 76 11.23 5.47 -13.34
C GLU A 76 10.69 6.38 -12.24
N SER A 77 11.56 6.90 -11.37
CA SER A 77 11.18 7.70 -10.23
C SER A 77 11.91 9.03 -10.17
N PHE A 78 11.24 10.02 -9.61
CA PHE A 78 11.78 11.32 -9.25
C PHE A 78 11.47 11.62 -7.80
N SER A 79 12.47 12.03 -7.04
CA SER A 79 12.28 12.45 -5.66
C SER A 79 13.01 13.75 -5.35
N VAL A 80 12.40 14.56 -4.49
CA VAL A 80 12.98 15.79 -3.96
C VAL A 80 12.61 15.96 -2.50
N THR A 81 13.58 16.32 -1.68
CA THR A 81 13.40 16.62 -0.25
C THR A 81 13.94 18.01 0.03
N ALA A 82 13.17 18.79 0.78
CA ALA A 82 13.58 20.11 1.22
C ALA A 82 13.28 20.31 2.73
N SER A 83 14.06 21.18 3.37
CA SER A 83 13.88 21.61 4.74
C SER A 83 14.12 23.12 4.83
N LEU A 84 13.28 23.85 5.56
CA LEU A 84 13.40 25.31 5.81
C LEU A 84 13.64 26.14 4.52
N GLY A 85 13.06 25.73 3.39
CA GLY A 85 13.21 26.40 2.10
C GLY A 85 14.45 26.00 1.30
N GLY A 86 15.31 25.13 1.81
CA GLY A 86 16.49 24.60 1.13
C GLY A 86 16.26 23.17 0.62
N VAL A 87 16.66 22.89 -0.64
CA VAL A 87 16.67 21.50 -1.14
C VAL A 87 17.81 20.74 -0.47
N VAL A 88 17.48 19.61 0.14
CA VAL A 88 18.42 18.72 0.84
C VAL A 88 18.88 17.59 -0.08
N ALA A 89 17.95 17.05 -0.86
CA ALA A 89 18.22 15.95 -1.78
C ALA A 89 17.31 16.02 -3.01
N GLN A 90 17.84 15.58 -4.13
CA GLN A 90 17.08 15.39 -5.37
C GLN A 90 17.65 14.19 -6.08
N ARG A 91 16.78 13.33 -6.64
CA ARG A 91 17.20 12.13 -7.34
C ARG A 91 16.22 11.81 -8.47
N ARG A 92 16.76 11.34 -9.59
CA ARG A 92 15.99 10.66 -10.65
C ARG A 92 16.64 9.33 -10.91
N GLU A 93 15.86 8.27 -10.87
CA GLU A 93 16.34 6.92 -11.05
C GLU A 93 15.44 6.17 -12.03
N ARG A 94 16.03 5.21 -12.70
CA ARG A 94 15.31 4.18 -13.45
C ARG A 94 15.92 2.85 -13.09
N PHE A 95 15.09 1.90 -12.73
CA PHE A 95 15.54 0.55 -12.45
C PHE A 95 14.59 -0.48 -13.08
N ARG A 96 15.11 -1.67 -13.21
CA ARG A 96 14.37 -2.85 -13.61
C ARG A 96 14.81 -3.98 -12.69
N SER A 97 13.87 -4.57 -11.96
CA SER A 97 14.13 -5.64 -10.99
C SER A 97 13.40 -6.90 -11.41
N PRO A 98 14.11 -8.01 -11.65
CA PRO A 98 13.48 -9.28 -11.93
C PRO A 98 13.30 -10.11 -10.67
N GLU A 99 12.22 -10.85 -10.63
CA GLU A 99 11.95 -11.88 -9.64
C GLU A 99 11.63 -13.19 -10.39
N VAL A 100 12.28 -14.28 -10.01
CA VAL A 100 12.11 -15.59 -10.67
C VAL A 100 11.72 -16.62 -9.65
N HIS A 101 10.51 -17.15 -9.80
CA HIS A 101 10.00 -18.23 -8.97
C HIS A 101 10.07 -19.55 -9.72
N VAL A 102 10.75 -20.53 -9.14
CA VAL A 102 10.79 -21.90 -9.63
C VAL A 102 10.31 -22.82 -8.53
N ARG A 103 9.31 -23.65 -8.86
CA ARG A 103 8.76 -24.63 -7.94
C ARG A 103 9.02 -26.05 -8.46
N VAL A 104 9.51 -26.90 -7.56
CA VAL A 104 9.76 -28.33 -7.80
C VAL A 104 8.93 -29.18 -6.83
N GLY A 105 8.56 -30.37 -7.25
CA GLY A 105 7.56 -31.18 -6.57
C GLY A 105 6.22 -31.12 -7.30
N ASP A 106 5.16 -30.80 -6.59
CA ASP A 106 3.82 -30.58 -7.15
C ASP A 106 3.05 -29.53 -6.30
N TYR A 107 1.80 -29.21 -6.69
CA TYR A 107 0.96 -28.24 -5.98
C TYR A 107 0.71 -28.61 -4.51
N LYS A 108 0.70 -29.93 -4.19
CA LYS A 108 0.46 -30.42 -2.82
C LYS A 108 1.69 -30.30 -1.96
N PHE A 109 2.87 -30.53 -2.56
CA PHE A 109 4.11 -30.54 -1.82
C PHE A 109 5.27 -30.04 -2.69
N ASP A 110 5.71 -28.83 -2.41
CA ASP A 110 6.79 -28.17 -3.15
C ASP A 110 7.90 -27.63 -2.23
N ASN A 111 8.81 -26.87 -2.80
CA ASN A 111 9.95 -26.25 -2.10
C ASN A 111 9.58 -25.03 -1.26
N SER A 112 8.35 -24.52 -1.32
CA SER A 112 7.90 -23.39 -0.51
C SER A 112 7.42 -23.80 0.89
N ASN A 113 6.95 -22.85 1.67
CA ASN A 113 6.40 -23.08 3.02
C ASN A 113 7.35 -23.78 3.99
N TYR A 114 8.65 -23.58 3.82
CA TYR A 114 9.68 -24.19 4.65
C TYR A 114 10.68 -23.13 5.16
N SER A 115 10.89 -23.11 6.47
CA SER A 115 11.89 -22.27 7.13
C SER A 115 13.06 -23.14 7.60
N GLY A 116 14.12 -23.17 6.82
CA GLY A 116 15.34 -23.92 7.10
C GLY A 116 16.53 -23.03 7.46
N SER A 117 17.65 -23.67 7.85
CA SER A 117 18.89 -22.99 8.25
C SER A 117 19.75 -22.46 7.11
N GLY A 118 19.30 -22.59 5.87
CA GLY A 118 20.07 -22.16 4.71
C GLY A 118 19.81 -20.70 4.38
N PHE A 119 20.73 -19.82 4.78
CA PHE A 119 20.91 -18.59 4.00
C PHE A 119 21.46 -19.02 2.63
N SER A 120 20.70 -18.79 1.57
CA SER A 120 21.25 -18.82 0.22
C SER A 120 22.28 -17.68 0.19
N PHE A 121 23.54 -17.99 0.36
CA PHE A 121 24.59 -17.04 0.06
C PHE A 121 24.55 -16.78 -1.44
N GLY A 122 24.36 -15.53 -1.78
CA GLY A 122 24.13 -14.99 -3.08
C GLY A 122 24.76 -15.74 -4.25
N SER A 123 24.08 -15.72 -5.34
CA SER A 123 24.56 -16.18 -6.64
C SER A 123 26.00 -15.65 -6.89
N ARG A 124 26.82 -16.44 -7.60
CA ARG A 124 28.12 -15.96 -8.14
C ARG A 124 27.98 -14.77 -9.09
N TYR A 125 26.76 -14.39 -9.40
CA TYR A 125 26.41 -13.35 -10.34
C TYR A 125 25.66 -12.25 -9.60
N ASP A 126 25.92 -11.00 -9.95
CA ASP A 126 25.14 -9.86 -9.51
C ASP A 126 23.78 -9.91 -10.23
N LEU A 127 22.82 -10.55 -9.57
CA LEU A 127 21.45 -10.71 -10.08
C LEU A 127 20.54 -9.53 -9.69
N GLU A 128 21.05 -8.59 -8.91
CA GLU A 128 20.31 -7.37 -8.54
C GLU A 128 20.26 -6.38 -9.71
N ARG A 129 21.17 -6.55 -10.70
CA ARG A 129 21.20 -5.70 -11.89
C ARG A 129 20.56 -6.39 -13.07
N PHE A 130 19.46 -5.86 -13.54
CA PHE A 130 18.79 -6.33 -14.74
C PHE A 130 18.91 -5.28 -15.86
N PRO A 131 19.02 -5.70 -17.15
CA PRO A 131 19.21 -4.75 -18.25
C PRO A 131 18.09 -3.73 -18.36
N LEU A 132 18.44 -2.45 -18.43
CA LEU A 132 17.48 -1.37 -18.68
C LEU A 132 17.09 -1.25 -20.16
N GLU A 133 17.92 -1.80 -21.05
CA GLU A 133 17.66 -1.82 -22.48
C GLU A 133 16.86 -3.06 -22.87
N ASP A 134 15.94 -2.89 -23.82
CA ASP A 134 15.10 -3.97 -24.35
C ASP A 134 15.85 -4.87 -25.33
N ALA A 135 17.11 -5.19 -25.00
CA ALA A 135 17.97 -6.05 -25.80
C ALA A 135 17.64 -7.53 -25.55
N TYR A 136 16.78 -8.10 -26.39
CA TYR A 136 16.26 -9.48 -26.25
C TYR A 136 17.33 -10.53 -25.88
N PRO A 137 18.52 -10.62 -26.54
CA PRO A 137 19.50 -11.65 -26.17
C PRO A 137 20.08 -11.44 -24.77
N VAL A 138 20.18 -10.19 -24.32
CA VAL A 138 20.69 -9.84 -22.99
C VAL A 138 19.65 -10.17 -21.93
N LEU A 139 18.39 -9.78 -22.15
CA LEU A 139 17.26 -10.12 -21.26
C LEU A 139 17.18 -11.63 -21.06
N ARG A 140 17.21 -12.41 -22.14
CA ARG A 140 17.20 -13.87 -22.07
C ARG A 140 18.38 -14.44 -21.28
N ARG A 141 19.56 -13.89 -21.45
CA ARG A 141 20.76 -14.35 -20.72
C ARG A 141 20.61 -14.15 -19.21
N TYR A 142 20.08 -13.00 -18.79
CA TYR A 142 19.87 -12.72 -17.36
C TYR A 142 18.75 -13.59 -16.78
N LEU A 143 17.60 -13.74 -17.48
CA LEU A 143 16.53 -14.63 -17.05
C LEU A 143 17.02 -16.07 -16.90
N TRP A 144 17.83 -16.56 -17.84
CA TRP A 144 18.43 -17.88 -17.74
C TRP A 144 19.30 -18.06 -16.51
N LEU A 145 20.17 -17.07 -16.19
CA LEU A 145 21.03 -17.12 -15.01
C LEU A 145 20.23 -17.16 -13.72
N GLN A 146 19.19 -16.37 -13.63
CA GLN A 146 18.30 -16.35 -12.47
C GLN A 146 17.49 -17.64 -12.33
N THR A 147 16.99 -18.17 -13.44
CA THR A 147 16.31 -19.46 -13.44
C THR A 147 17.22 -20.60 -12.96
N ASP A 148 18.47 -20.62 -13.40
CA ASP A 148 19.46 -21.59 -12.93
C ASP A 148 19.67 -21.51 -11.40
N SER A 149 19.80 -20.29 -10.89
CA SER A 149 19.94 -20.04 -9.44
C SER A 149 18.68 -20.45 -8.67
N ALA A 150 17.50 -20.02 -9.13
CA ALA A 150 16.23 -20.30 -8.48
C ALA A 150 15.92 -21.82 -8.47
N TYR A 151 16.19 -22.51 -9.59
CA TYR A 151 16.01 -23.95 -9.69
C TYR A 151 16.89 -24.72 -8.71
N LYS A 152 18.18 -24.37 -8.60
CA LYS A 152 19.10 -25.00 -7.65
C LYS A 152 18.65 -24.79 -6.20
N SER A 153 18.21 -23.58 -5.89
CA SER A 153 17.67 -23.24 -4.56
C SER A 153 16.39 -24.04 -4.27
N ALA A 154 15.50 -24.19 -5.24
CA ALA A 154 14.26 -24.95 -5.12
C ALA A 154 14.51 -26.44 -4.83
N VAL A 155 15.43 -27.06 -5.59
CA VAL A 155 15.83 -28.48 -5.36
C VAL A 155 16.45 -28.70 -3.98
N GLU A 156 17.28 -27.78 -3.53
CA GLU A 156 17.86 -27.83 -2.20
C GLU A 156 16.78 -27.67 -1.11
N ALA A 157 15.88 -26.69 -1.27
CA ALA A 157 14.81 -26.41 -0.32
C ALA A 157 13.85 -27.59 -0.15
N ILE A 158 13.39 -28.21 -1.24
CA ILE A 158 12.48 -29.38 -1.16
C ILE A 158 13.18 -30.59 -0.51
N SER A 159 14.46 -30.78 -0.79
CA SER A 159 15.23 -31.88 -0.20
C SER A 159 15.36 -31.70 1.32
N ARG A 160 15.63 -30.48 1.79
CA ARG A 160 15.68 -30.14 3.22
C ARG A 160 14.31 -30.27 3.88
N LYS A 161 13.25 -29.76 3.23
CA LYS A 161 11.87 -29.89 3.71
C LYS A 161 11.48 -31.35 3.91
N ARG A 162 11.76 -32.22 2.92
CA ARG A 162 11.54 -33.66 3.04
C ARG A 162 12.31 -34.28 4.20
N ALA A 163 13.55 -33.89 4.41
CA ALA A 163 14.36 -34.37 5.53
C ALA A 163 13.80 -33.92 6.88
N ALA A 164 13.39 -32.68 7.01
CA ALA A 164 12.80 -32.12 8.24
C ALA A 164 11.48 -32.81 8.62
N LEU A 165 10.67 -33.17 7.63
CA LEU A 165 9.36 -33.79 7.84
C LEU A 165 9.40 -35.30 8.13
N ARG A 166 10.54 -35.98 7.96
CA ARG A 166 10.63 -37.44 8.21
C ARG A 166 10.24 -37.85 9.63
N ASN A 167 10.45 -36.96 10.58
CA ASN A 167 10.23 -37.21 12.03
C ASN A 167 9.06 -36.40 12.59
N VAL A 168 8.27 -35.75 11.74
CA VAL A 168 7.11 -34.96 12.17
C VAL A 168 5.85 -35.77 11.87
N THR A 169 5.02 -35.98 12.90
CA THR A 169 3.69 -36.59 12.69
C THR A 169 2.90 -35.70 11.75
N ALA A 170 2.43 -36.26 10.63
CA ALA A 170 1.66 -35.53 9.65
C ALA A 170 0.39 -34.94 10.31
N GLY A 171 0.31 -33.63 10.35
CA GLY A 171 -0.92 -32.90 10.65
C GLY A 171 -1.85 -32.89 9.41
N GLU A 172 -2.84 -32.02 9.42
CA GLU A 172 -3.68 -31.77 8.24
C GLU A 172 -2.81 -31.35 7.05
N GLN A 173 -2.94 -32.07 5.94
CA GLN A 173 -2.20 -31.76 4.72
C GLN A 173 -2.91 -30.63 4.00
N ILE A 174 -2.26 -29.49 3.90
CA ILE A 174 -2.69 -28.32 3.12
C ILE A 174 -1.74 -28.23 1.93
N ASP A 175 -2.27 -28.04 0.73
CA ASP A 175 -1.47 -27.89 -0.47
C ASP A 175 -0.50 -26.69 -0.35
N ASP A 176 0.69 -26.80 -0.91
CA ASP A 176 1.72 -25.76 -0.80
C ASP A 176 1.45 -24.57 -1.73
N PHE A 177 0.79 -24.81 -2.86
CA PHE A 177 0.47 -23.80 -3.83
C PHE A 177 -0.87 -24.09 -4.50
N ALA A 178 -1.63 -23.05 -4.86
CA ALA A 178 -2.90 -23.18 -5.55
C ALA A 178 -2.74 -22.94 -7.05
N HIS A 179 -3.43 -23.74 -7.86
CA HIS A 179 -3.59 -23.45 -9.28
C HIS A 179 -4.40 -22.16 -9.47
N ALA A 180 -4.11 -21.40 -10.54
CA ALA A 180 -4.89 -20.24 -10.94
C ALA A 180 -5.21 -20.30 -12.44
N GLU A 181 -6.39 -19.81 -12.81
CA GLU A 181 -6.77 -19.65 -14.20
C GLU A 181 -5.86 -18.63 -14.90
N PRO A 182 -5.41 -18.90 -16.14
CA PRO A 182 -4.55 -17.97 -16.87
C PRO A 182 -5.22 -16.62 -17.10
N VAL A 183 -4.48 -15.54 -16.86
CA VAL A 183 -4.92 -14.16 -17.08
C VAL A 183 -4.08 -13.55 -18.21
N HIS A 184 -4.76 -12.93 -19.19
CA HIS A 184 -4.12 -12.12 -20.23
C HIS A 184 -4.50 -10.65 -20.06
N TYR A 185 -3.56 -9.88 -19.52
CA TYR A 185 -3.78 -8.46 -19.24
C TYR A 185 -2.58 -7.64 -19.73
N LEU A 186 -2.70 -7.03 -20.90
CA LEU A 186 -1.62 -6.27 -21.55
C LEU A 186 -2.01 -4.80 -21.72
N ARG A 187 -1.46 -3.94 -20.87
CA ARG A 187 -1.56 -2.48 -20.95
C ARG A 187 -0.18 -1.88 -21.18
N ALA A 188 -0.13 -0.69 -21.77
CA ALA A 188 1.12 0.06 -21.87
C ALA A 188 1.56 0.47 -20.46
N LEU A 189 2.86 0.34 -20.17
CA LEU A 189 3.41 0.86 -18.92
C LEU A 189 3.33 2.37 -18.88
N SER A 190 3.19 2.92 -17.69
CA SER A 190 3.26 4.36 -17.44
C SER A 190 4.66 4.88 -17.72
N ARG A 191 4.76 6.16 -18.04
CA ARG A 191 6.02 6.87 -18.24
C ARG A 191 6.03 8.10 -17.35
N LEU A 192 7.11 8.31 -16.63
CA LEU A 192 7.24 9.43 -15.72
C LEU A 192 7.15 10.76 -16.48
N ALA A 193 6.06 11.47 -16.24
CA ALA A 193 5.73 12.75 -16.84
C ALA A 193 5.52 13.80 -15.75
N ILE A 194 6.61 14.27 -15.14
CA ILE A 194 6.60 15.23 -14.05
C ILE A 194 7.38 16.50 -14.43
N ASP A 195 6.82 17.67 -14.11
CA ASP A 195 7.55 18.94 -14.16
C ASP A 195 8.42 19.06 -12.90
N GLU A 196 9.68 18.61 -13.04
CA GLU A 196 10.62 18.55 -11.93
C GLU A 196 10.89 19.93 -11.33
N GLU A 197 11.08 20.96 -12.16
CA GLU A 197 11.38 22.32 -11.69
C GLU A 197 10.21 22.92 -10.90
N ALA A 198 9.00 22.74 -11.41
CA ALA A 198 7.80 23.18 -10.70
C ALA A 198 7.65 22.48 -9.34
N TRP A 199 7.90 21.15 -9.29
CA TRP A 199 7.81 20.40 -8.04
C TRP A 199 8.94 20.71 -7.06
N ILE A 200 10.17 20.91 -7.53
CA ILE A 200 11.28 21.37 -6.67
C ILE A 200 10.91 22.70 -6.00
N ASN A 201 10.40 23.66 -6.78
CA ASN A 201 10.01 24.97 -6.25
C ASN A 201 8.84 24.86 -5.27
N ARG A 202 7.87 24.01 -5.53
CA ARG A 202 6.74 23.75 -4.63
C ARG A 202 7.18 23.12 -3.32
N VAL A 203 7.99 22.05 -3.35
CA VAL A 203 8.51 21.38 -2.15
C VAL A 203 9.37 22.33 -1.32
N ARG A 204 10.19 23.18 -1.98
CA ARG A 204 10.95 24.24 -1.32
C ARG A 204 10.03 25.23 -0.61
N ALA A 205 8.99 25.72 -1.29
CA ALA A 205 8.03 26.67 -0.71
C ALA A 205 7.28 26.07 0.48
N LEU A 206 6.81 24.82 0.36
CA LEU A 206 6.14 24.11 1.46
C LEU A 206 7.07 23.92 2.66
N SER A 207 8.34 23.58 2.44
CA SER A 207 9.29 23.41 3.56
C SER A 207 9.65 24.74 4.25
N ALA A 208 9.57 25.87 3.53
CA ALA A 208 9.80 27.20 4.10
C ALA A 208 8.74 27.63 5.12
N ILE A 209 7.55 27.00 5.12
CA ILE A 209 6.49 27.26 6.10
C ILE A 209 7.03 27.06 7.52
N PHE A 210 7.83 26.01 7.75
CA PHE A 210 8.36 25.69 9.08
C PHE A 210 9.32 26.76 9.65
N ALA A 211 9.91 27.60 8.80
CA ALA A 211 10.73 28.71 9.25
C ALA A 211 9.95 29.76 10.08
N GLN A 212 8.61 29.74 10.02
CA GLN A 212 7.74 30.64 10.81
C GLN A 212 7.42 30.08 12.21
N TYR A 213 7.83 28.85 12.51
CA TYR A 213 7.54 28.11 13.75
C TYR A 213 8.86 27.75 14.47
N PRO A 214 9.43 28.67 15.27
CA PRO A 214 10.75 28.46 15.89
C PRO A 214 10.82 27.30 16.88
N GLU A 215 9.67 26.81 17.38
CA GLU A 215 9.57 25.64 18.25
C GLU A 215 9.78 24.32 17.50
N VAL A 216 9.65 24.33 16.17
CA VAL A 216 9.90 23.13 15.34
C VAL A 216 11.41 22.94 15.21
N GLU A 217 11.93 21.87 15.80
CA GLU A 217 13.36 21.57 15.82
C GLU A 217 13.83 20.91 14.53
N ASN A 218 12.98 20.05 13.96
CA ASN A 218 13.30 19.32 12.72
C ASN A 218 12.07 19.24 11.84
N SER A 219 12.26 19.47 10.54
CA SER A 219 11.20 19.36 9.55
C SER A 219 11.73 18.93 8.20
N ALA A 220 10.91 18.21 7.46
CA ALA A 220 11.19 17.85 6.09
C ALA A 220 9.90 17.80 5.27
N VAL A 221 9.98 18.23 4.03
CA VAL A 221 8.97 17.98 3.00
C VAL A 221 9.61 17.20 1.87
N ALA A 222 9.04 16.07 1.53
CA ALA A 222 9.53 15.19 0.47
C ALA A 222 8.42 14.86 -0.52
N LEU A 223 8.71 14.98 -1.80
CA LEU A 223 7.91 14.42 -2.89
C LEU A 223 8.63 13.21 -3.44
N GLU A 224 7.86 12.19 -3.75
CA GLU A 224 8.29 11.03 -4.53
C GLU A 224 7.21 10.73 -5.56
N SER A 225 7.62 10.57 -6.83
CA SER A 225 6.74 10.24 -7.94
C SER A 225 7.38 9.14 -8.74
N SER A 226 6.67 8.06 -8.97
CA SER A 226 7.12 6.93 -9.76
C SER A 226 6.07 6.52 -10.79
N ASP A 227 6.54 6.14 -11.95
CA ASP A 227 5.75 5.60 -13.05
C ASP A 227 6.48 4.42 -13.68
N GLY A 228 5.72 3.41 -14.05
CA GLY A 228 6.24 2.19 -14.63
C GLY A 228 5.20 1.10 -14.65
N GLY A 229 5.51 -0.02 -14.04
CA GLY A 229 4.66 -1.16 -13.87
C GLY A 229 5.42 -2.47 -13.88
N TYR A 230 4.72 -3.56 -14.05
CA TYR A 230 5.33 -4.87 -14.04
C TYR A 230 4.90 -5.75 -15.22
N TYR A 231 5.78 -6.70 -15.53
CA TYR A 231 5.54 -7.81 -16.43
C TYR A 231 5.47 -9.10 -15.61
N LEU A 232 4.54 -9.97 -15.91
CA LEU A 232 4.45 -11.30 -15.31
C LEU A 232 4.13 -12.32 -16.41
N VAL A 233 4.92 -13.39 -16.47
CA VAL A 233 4.68 -14.54 -17.34
C VAL A 233 4.95 -15.81 -16.56
N ASN A 234 4.00 -16.76 -16.57
CA ASN A 234 4.20 -18.02 -15.89
C ASN A 234 3.88 -19.25 -16.75
N SER A 235 4.25 -20.40 -16.22
CA SER A 235 4.08 -21.68 -16.92
C SER A 235 2.63 -22.20 -16.99
N GLU A 236 1.69 -21.60 -16.29
CA GLU A 236 0.25 -21.87 -16.42
C GLU A 236 -0.39 -21.13 -17.60
N GLY A 237 0.32 -20.16 -18.18
CA GLY A 237 -0.14 -19.39 -19.33
C GLY A 237 -0.61 -17.97 -19.01
N THR A 238 -0.43 -17.51 -17.80
CA THR A 238 -0.69 -16.10 -17.44
C THR A 238 0.34 -15.18 -18.11
N GLU A 239 -0.15 -14.08 -18.68
CA GLU A 239 0.64 -13.03 -19.30
C GLU A 239 0.08 -11.66 -18.89
N VAL A 240 0.85 -10.93 -18.10
CA VAL A 240 0.47 -9.61 -17.60
C VAL A 240 1.52 -8.57 -17.95
N ARG A 241 1.08 -7.41 -18.40
CA ARG A 241 1.81 -6.15 -18.39
C ARG A 241 0.87 -5.09 -17.86
N ALA A 242 1.11 -4.69 -16.61
CA ALA A 242 0.25 -3.78 -15.87
C ALA A 242 0.99 -2.48 -15.54
N PRO A 243 0.42 -1.30 -15.83
CA PRO A 243 0.98 -0.04 -15.40
C PRO A 243 0.78 0.14 -13.88
N GLU A 244 1.79 0.72 -13.24
CA GLU A 244 1.74 1.19 -11.86
C GLU A 244 2.27 2.61 -11.81
N SER A 245 1.62 3.46 -11.02
CA SER A 245 2.01 4.86 -10.85
C SER A 245 1.64 5.31 -9.44
N ALA A 246 2.56 5.99 -8.79
CA ALA A 246 2.32 6.57 -7.48
C ALA A 246 3.03 7.90 -7.34
N THR A 247 2.33 8.90 -6.85
CA THR A 247 2.92 10.16 -6.43
C THR A 247 2.46 10.46 -5.02
N TYR A 248 3.39 10.72 -4.13
CA TYR A 248 3.06 11.15 -2.78
C TYR A 248 3.98 12.27 -2.30
N LEU A 249 3.38 13.21 -1.59
CA LEU A 249 4.08 14.27 -0.90
C LEU A 249 3.85 14.05 0.59
N ARG A 250 4.93 13.98 1.36
CA ARG A 250 4.90 13.89 2.81
C ARG A 250 5.60 15.09 3.43
N ALA A 251 5.01 15.62 4.49
CA ALA A 251 5.66 16.57 5.37
C ALA A 251 5.67 16.00 6.78
N GLN A 252 6.74 16.18 7.51
CA GLN A 252 6.89 15.76 8.89
C GLN A 252 7.65 16.81 9.69
N ALA A 253 7.32 16.93 10.96
CA ALA A 253 7.98 17.84 11.86
C ALA A 253 8.03 17.30 13.29
N THR A 254 9.05 17.70 14.04
CA THR A 254 9.24 17.35 15.45
C THR A 254 9.57 18.58 16.27
N ALA A 255 9.17 18.57 17.54
CA ALA A 255 9.53 19.56 18.56
C ALA A 255 9.74 18.86 19.91
N GLN A 256 10.40 19.52 20.84
CA GLN A 256 10.57 19.02 22.20
C GLN A 256 9.65 19.80 23.16
N ALA A 257 8.86 19.08 23.94
CA ALA A 257 8.07 19.66 25.01
C ALA A 257 8.94 20.03 26.23
N PRO A 258 8.45 20.91 27.13
CA PRO A 258 9.24 21.39 28.29
C PRO A 258 9.70 20.28 29.25
N ASP A 259 9.04 19.13 29.25
CA ASP A 259 9.41 17.94 30.05
C ASP A 259 10.42 17.02 29.36
N GLY A 260 10.86 17.37 28.15
CA GLY A 260 11.81 16.60 27.35
C GLY A 260 11.17 15.61 26.37
N MET A 261 9.84 15.46 26.37
CA MET A 261 9.15 14.58 25.41
C MET A 261 9.29 15.13 23.99
N THR A 262 9.75 14.32 23.05
CA THR A 262 9.68 14.63 21.64
C THR A 262 8.25 14.44 21.15
N VAL A 263 7.67 15.50 20.62
CA VAL A 263 6.38 15.46 19.92
C VAL A 263 6.62 15.54 18.43
N ARG A 264 5.76 14.88 17.66
CA ARG A 264 5.86 14.84 16.21
C ARG A 264 4.48 14.81 15.56
N ASP A 265 4.42 15.18 14.32
CA ASP A 265 3.27 14.95 13.44
C ASP A 265 3.75 14.81 11.99
N ALA A 266 2.92 14.23 11.12
CA ALA A 266 3.19 14.10 9.70
C ALA A 266 1.89 14.19 8.90
N VAL A 267 1.97 14.72 7.69
CA VAL A 267 0.88 14.70 6.71
C VAL A 267 1.39 14.12 5.39
N ALA A 268 0.57 13.30 4.75
CA ALA A 268 0.86 12.77 3.44
C ALA A 268 -0.32 13.00 2.49
N PHE A 269 0.00 13.30 1.24
CA PHE A 269 -0.94 13.47 0.15
C PHE A 269 -0.56 12.46 -0.94
N HIS A 270 -1.54 11.76 -1.48
CA HIS A 270 -1.33 10.67 -2.43
C HIS A 270 -2.13 10.89 -3.71
N SER A 271 -1.59 10.42 -4.81
CA SER A 271 -2.28 10.35 -6.11
C SER A 271 -1.61 9.28 -6.98
N LEU A 272 -2.37 8.68 -7.89
CA LEU A 272 -1.83 7.84 -8.96
C LEU A 272 -1.22 8.64 -10.13
N ASP A 273 -1.28 9.97 -10.08
CA ASP A 273 -0.78 10.86 -11.13
C ASP A 273 -0.32 12.18 -10.50
N ALA A 274 0.90 12.60 -10.78
CA ALA A 274 1.46 13.86 -10.29
C ALA A 274 0.63 15.10 -10.67
N ALA A 275 -0.08 15.06 -11.81
CA ALA A 275 -0.96 16.14 -12.26
C ALA A 275 -2.27 16.22 -11.45
N ARG A 276 -2.65 15.16 -10.75
CA ARG A 276 -3.85 15.08 -9.92
C ARG A 276 -3.58 15.24 -8.43
N MET A 277 -2.36 15.56 -8.07
CA MET A 277 -2.03 15.92 -6.68
C MET A 277 -2.88 17.10 -6.21
N PRO A 278 -3.16 17.21 -4.89
CA PRO A 278 -3.91 18.33 -4.35
C PRO A 278 -3.36 19.68 -4.77
N THR A 279 -4.26 20.67 -4.81
CA THR A 279 -3.89 22.03 -5.19
C THR A 279 -2.86 22.63 -4.22
N GLU A 280 -2.11 23.63 -4.68
CA GLU A 280 -1.14 24.33 -3.84
C GLU A 280 -1.77 24.88 -2.55
N VAL A 281 -3.00 25.35 -2.61
CA VAL A 281 -3.76 25.85 -1.44
C VAL A 281 -4.01 24.72 -0.43
N GLU A 282 -4.36 23.53 -0.90
CA GLU A 282 -4.60 22.37 -0.02
C GLU A 282 -3.29 21.84 0.58
N LEU A 283 -2.22 21.78 -0.20
CA LEU A 283 -0.91 21.37 0.28
C LEU A 283 -0.40 22.36 1.33
N ASN A 284 -0.46 23.68 1.07
CA ASN A 284 -0.08 24.72 2.04
C ASN A 284 -0.89 24.61 3.33
N ARG A 285 -2.22 24.44 3.22
CA ARG A 285 -3.09 24.28 4.40
C ARG A 285 -2.67 23.07 5.24
N GLY A 286 -2.40 21.93 4.60
CA GLY A 286 -2.00 20.71 5.30
C GLY A 286 -0.66 20.82 6.01
N VAL A 287 0.35 21.45 5.36
CA VAL A 287 1.67 21.66 5.97
C VAL A 287 1.61 22.71 7.08
N THR A 288 0.82 23.77 6.92
CA THR A 288 0.59 24.77 7.97
C THR A 288 -0.08 24.12 9.18
N ALA A 289 -1.15 23.37 8.98
CA ALA A 289 -1.83 22.66 10.07
C ALA A 289 -0.91 21.66 10.79
N LEU A 290 -0.01 21.00 10.06
CA LEU A 290 1.02 20.14 10.63
C LEU A 290 1.95 20.93 11.58
N ALA A 291 2.46 22.08 11.15
CA ALA A 291 3.33 22.91 11.96
C ALA A 291 2.60 23.42 13.24
N GLU A 292 1.36 23.89 13.08
CA GLU A 292 0.51 24.32 14.19
C GLU A 292 0.23 23.17 15.19
N ASN A 293 -0.04 21.95 14.68
CA ASN A 293 -0.25 20.77 15.52
C ASN A 293 0.99 20.44 16.36
N VAL A 294 2.18 20.46 15.75
CA VAL A 294 3.43 20.14 16.46
C VAL A 294 3.70 21.17 17.57
N VAL A 295 3.52 22.47 17.29
CA VAL A 295 3.65 23.53 18.30
C VAL A 295 2.61 23.37 19.40
N ALA A 296 1.34 23.10 19.04
CA ALA A 296 0.28 22.88 20.02
C ALA A 296 0.57 21.65 20.91
N LEU A 297 1.07 20.55 20.32
CA LEU A 297 1.47 19.35 21.06
C LEU A 297 2.64 19.63 22.01
N ALA A 298 3.63 20.44 21.62
CA ALA A 298 4.74 20.81 22.49
C ALA A 298 4.28 21.55 23.76
N HIS A 299 3.22 22.36 23.67
CA HIS A 299 2.64 23.10 24.78
C HIS A 299 1.49 22.38 25.50
N ALA A 300 0.96 21.30 24.91
CA ALA A 300 -0.15 20.54 25.50
C ALA A 300 0.26 19.86 26.82
N PRO A 301 -0.63 19.79 27.81
CA PRO A 301 -0.38 19.00 29.01
C PRO A 301 -0.22 17.51 28.69
N LYS A 302 0.55 16.81 29.50
CA LYS A 302 0.65 15.34 29.44
C LYS A 302 -0.72 14.73 29.78
N GLY A 303 -1.14 13.73 29.02
CA GLY A 303 -2.35 12.99 29.30
C GLY A 303 -2.27 12.20 30.60
N GLU A 304 -3.39 11.80 31.10
CA GLU A 304 -3.57 11.01 32.33
C GLU A 304 -4.18 9.64 31.99
N ASP A 305 -4.12 8.73 32.96
CA ASP A 305 -4.82 7.46 32.84
C ASP A 305 -6.32 7.70 32.57
N TYR A 306 -6.82 7.03 31.56
CA TYR A 306 -8.22 7.10 31.15
C TYR A 306 -8.77 5.72 30.85
N SER A 307 -9.99 5.46 31.32
CA SER A 307 -10.80 4.32 30.91
C SER A 307 -12.22 4.83 30.66
N GLY A 308 -12.76 4.59 29.50
CA GLY A 308 -14.09 5.03 29.13
C GLY A 308 -14.30 5.17 27.62
N PRO A 309 -15.39 5.84 27.19
CA PRO A 309 -15.75 5.94 25.78
C PRO A 309 -14.77 6.81 25.00
N VAL A 310 -14.40 6.35 23.78
CA VAL A 310 -13.49 7.04 22.89
C VAL A 310 -14.11 7.20 21.51
N LEU A 311 -14.12 8.43 21.02
CA LEU A 311 -14.54 8.77 19.65
C LEU A 311 -13.30 8.89 18.73
N PHE A 312 -13.19 8.03 17.74
CA PHE A 312 -12.25 8.19 16.63
C PHE A 312 -12.93 8.99 15.52
N ALA A 313 -12.54 10.24 15.36
CA ALA A 313 -13.21 11.18 14.47
C ALA A 313 -12.46 11.36 13.13
N GLY A 314 -13.20 11.38 12.03
CA GLY A 314 -12.66 11.63 10.70
C GLY A 314 -11.56 10.64 10.31
N MET A 315 -10.35 11.15 10.03
CA MET A 315 -9.20 10.33 9.62
C MET A 315 -8.87 9.23 10.64
N ALA A 316 -8.99 9.48 11.93
CA ALA A 316 -8.69 8.49 12.96
C ALA A 316 -9.62 7.26 12.86
N GLY A 317 -10.88 7.44 12.46
CA GLY A 317 -11.80 6.35 12.17
C GLY A 317 -11.28 5.42 11.07
N ALA A 318 -10.80 5.97 9.96
CA ALA A 318 -10.22 5.18 8.88
C ALA A 318 -8.87 4.56 9.27
N GLN A 319 -8.02 5.28 10.01
CA GLN A 319 -6.72 4.80 10.49
C GLN A 319 -6.85 3.60 11.43
N ILE A 320 -7.80 3.63 12.38
CA ILE A 320 -8.00 2.50 13.31
C ILE A 320 -8.48 1.24 12.57
N PHE A 321 -9.37 1.38 11.57
CA PHE A 321 -9.78 0.25 10.73
C PHE A 321 -8.63 -0.26 9.86
N ALA A 322 -7.82 0.62 9.27
CA ALA A 322 -6.65 0.23 8.48
C ALA A 322 -5.67 -0.61 9.32
N GLU A 323 -5.36 -0.14 10.52
CA GLU A 323 -4.36 -0.77 11.37
C GLU A 323 -4.89 -2.01 12.12
N VAL A 324 -6.04 -1.88 12.79
CA VAL A 324 -6.53 -2.93 13.69
C VAL A 324 -7.30 -4.00 12.94
N LEU A 325 -8.16 -3.63 11.99
CA LEU A 325 -8.91 -4.60 11.19
C LEU A 325 -8.10 -5.05 9.97
N GLY A 326 -7.64 -4.12 9.15
CA GLY A 326 -7.03 -4.39 7.86
C GLY A 326 -5.86 -5.36 7.93
N ARG A 327 -4.99 -5.22 8.92
CA ARG A 327 -3.85 -6.14 9.14
C ARG A 327 -4.27 -7.55 9.52
N ASN A 328 -5.40 -7.69 10.22
CA ASN A 328 -5.92 -8.97 10.65
C ASN A 328 -6.76 -9.67 9.57
N LEU A 329 -7.09 -8.97 8.49
CA LEU A 329 -7.76 -9.55 7.32
C LEU A 329 -6.79 -10.25 6.36
N ALA A 330 -5.49 -9.95 6.42
CA ALA A 330 -4.46 -10.66 5.68
C ALA A 330 -3.94 -11.83 6.53
N ILE A 331 -4.08 -13.04 6.03
CA ILE A 331 -3.56 -14.24 6.70
C ILE A 331 -2.49 -14.90 5.85
N ALA A 332 -1.47 -15.44 6.52
CA ALA A 332 -0.38 -16.16 5.89
C ALA A 332 -0.21 -17.53 6.54
N ARG A 333 0.16 -18.51 5.72
CA ARG A 333 0.47 -19.85 6.21
C ARG A 333 1.75 -19.84 7.05
N ARG A 334 1.76 -20.59 8.13
CA ARG A 334 2.97 -20.83 8.90
C ARG A 334 3.83 -21.85 8.18
N PRO A 335 5.10 -21.52 7.90
CA PRO A 335 5.99 -22.47 7.25
C PRO A 335 6.32 -23.63 8.20
N VAL A 336 6.60 -24.78 7.61
CA VAL A 336 7.23 -25.87 8.34
C VAL A 336 8.64 -25.44 8.74
N ALA A 337 8.97 -25.57 10.00
CA ALA A 337 10.28 -25.20 10.55
C ALA A 337 11.04 -26.43 11.04
N GLU A 338 12.38 -26.38 11.00
CA GLU A 338 13.23 -27.34 11.70
C GLU A 338 12.98 -27.29 13.21
N GLN A 339 13.11 -28.43 13.89
CA GLN A 339 12.93 -28.52 15.35
C GLN A 339 13.79 -27.46 16.07
N GLY A 340 13.15 -26.69 16.94
CA GLY A 340 13.80 -25.63 17.71
C GLY A 340 13.85 -24.25 17.01
N ARG A 341 13.36 -24.12 15.79
CA ARG A 341 13.23 -22.85 15.06
C ARG A 341 11.78 -22.60 14.73
N GLY A 342 11.03 -22.01 15.64
CA GLY A 342 9.69 -21.51 15.33
C GLY A 342 9.79 -20.40 14.28
N GLY A 343 9.19 -20.59 13.13
CA GLY A 343 9.09 -19.52 12.12
C GLY A 343 8.37 -18.32 12.71
N GLY A 344 8.95 -17.13 12.55
CA GLY A 344 8.47 -15.87 13.12
C GLY A 344 7.17 -15.32 12.55
N VAL A 345 6.28 -16.18 12.00
CA VAL A 345 4.95 -15.76 11.53
C VAL A 345 4.00 -15.80 12.72
N SER A 346 3.64 -14.64 13.23
CA SER A 346 2.59 -14.52 14.25
C SER A 346 1.23 -14.83 13.63
N ALA A 347 0.40 -15.58 14.35
CA ALA A 347 -1.01 -15.76 13.97
C ALA A 347 -1.73 -14.42 14.02
N GLY A 348 -2.50 -14.11 12.98
CA GLY A 348 -3.46 -13.01 13.02
C GLY A 348 -4.53 -13.28 14.09
N GLU A 349 -5.00 -12.25 14.76
CA GLU A 349 -6.02 -12.36 15.82
C GLU A 349 -7.37 -12.92 15.30
N LEU A 350 -7.61 -12.83 14.01
CA LEU A 350 -8.82 -13.33 13.34
C LEU A 350 -8.65 -14.72 12.72
N GLU A 351 -7.43 -15.29 12.73
CA GLU A 351 -7.19 -16.62 12.20
C GLU A 351 -8.07 -17.67 12.89
N GLY A 352 -8.78 -18.49 12.09
CA GLY A 352 -9.72 -19.49 12.59
C GLY A 352 -11.06 -18.93 13.14
N ARG A 353 -11.35 -17.64 12.91
CA ARG A 353 -12.59 -17.00 13.37
C ARG A 353 -13.62 -16.76 12.28
N THR A 354 -13.49 -17.39 11.13
CA THR A 354 -14.51 -17.34 10.07
C THR A 354 -15.88 -17.75 10.64
N GLY A 355 -16.94 -16.99 10.34
CA GLY A 355 -18.26 -17.17 10.90
C GLY A 355 -18.49 -16.51 12.27
N ALA A 356 -17.44 -16.01 12.93
CA ALA A 356 -17.57 -15.26 14.18
C ALA A 356 -17.96 -13.80 13.92
N ARG A 357 -18.73 -13.22 14.84
CA ARG A 357 -19.00 -11.78 14.87
C ARG A 357 -17.76 -11.04 15.36
N ILE A 358 -17.29 -10.08 14.55
CA ILE A 358 -16.10 -9.28 14.83
C ILE A 358 -16.39 -7.77 14.87
N LEU A 359 -17.54 -7.36 14.37
CA LEU A 359 -18.07 -5.99 14.37
C LEU A 359 -19.55 -6.03 14.80
N PRO A 360 -20.17 -4.89 15.16
CA PRO A 360 -21.61 -4.80 15.29
C PRO A 360 -22.36 -5.24 14.02
N ASP A 361 -23.61 -5.67 14.15
CA ASP A 361 -24.41 -6.22 13.05
C ASP A 361 -24.78 -5.19 11.98
N SER A 362 -24.66 -3.92 12.28
CA SER A 362 -24.83 -2.84 11.31
C SER A 362 -23.66 -2.68 10.33
N PHE A 363 -22.51 -3.37 10.53
CA PHE A 363 -21.32 -3.17 9.72
C PHE A 363 -21.13 -4.22 8.63
N ASP A 364 -20.80 -3.73 7.43
CA ASP A 364 -20.28 -4.50 6.31
C ASP A 364 -18.87 -4.02 5.95
N VAL A 365 -18.00 -4.96 5.52
CA VAL A 365 -16.65 -4.66 5.04
C VAL A 365 -16.40 -5.34 3.71
N VAL A 366 -16.01 -4.55 2.71
CA VAL A 366 -15.69 -5.03 1.35
C VAL A 366 -14.34 -4.47 0.95
N ASP A 367 -13.47 -5.31 0.39
CA ASP A 367 -12.27 -4.86 -0.32
C ASP A 367 -12.54 -4.93 -1.83
N ASP A 368 -12.51 -3.78 -2.50
CA ASP A 368 -12.79 -3.68 -3.94
C ASP A 368 -11.72 -2.86 -4.68
N PRO A 369 -10.63 -3.49 -5.12
CA PRO A 369 -9.60 -2.79 -5.89
C PRO A 369 -10.05 -2.43 -7.31
N THR A 370 -11.17 -2.95 -7.80
CA THR A 370 -11.70 -2.62 -9.12
C THR A 370 -12.44 -1.29 -9.16
N GLN A 371 -12.85 -0.80 -7.99
CA GLN A 371 -13.47 0.52 -7.86
C GLN A 371 -12.39 1.60 -7.96
N LYS A 372 -12.38 2.34 -9.07
CA LYS A 372 -11.35 3.36 -9.37
C LYS A 372 -11.61 4.72 -8.71
N GLU A 373 -12.85 5.00 -8.35
CA GLU A 373 -13.26 6.29 -7.79
C GLU A 373 -14.32 6.12 -6.70
N TRP A 374 -14.31 7.02 -5.73
CA TRP A 374 -15.34 7.13 -4.71
C TRP A 374 -15.78 8.58 -4.54
N ARG A 375 -17.07 8.87 -4.78
CA ARG A 375 -17.65 10.23 -4.76
C ARG A 375 -16.86 11.24 -5.60
N GLY A 376 -16.38 10.81 -6.78
CA GLY A 376 -15.61 11.66 -7.71
C GLY A 376 -14.14 11.84 -7.34
N ARG A 377 -13.65 11.19 -6.27
CA ARG A 377 -12.24 11.15 -5.90
C ARG A 377 -11.61 9.84 -6.38
N PRO A 378 -10.51 9.87 -7.14
CA PRO A 378 -9.75 8.67 -7.46
C PRO A 378 -9.29 7.95 -6.19
N LEU A 379 -9.30 6.62 -6.21
CA LEU A 379 -8.87 5.79 -5.10
C LEU A 379 -7.46 5.26 -5.34
N PHE A 380 -6.61 5.41 -4.36
CA PHE A 380 -5.19 5.09 -4.45
C PHE A 380 -4.89 3.58 -4.46
N GLY A 381 -5.73 2.74 -3.86
CA GLY A 381 -5.53 1.29 -3.76
C GLY A 381 -6.10 0.46 -4.93
N SER A 382 -6.32 1.08 -6.10
CA SER A 382 -6.95 0.40 -7.25
C SER A 382 -5.94 -0.38 -8.08
N TYR A 383 -6.30 -1.61 -8.48
CA TYR A 383 -5.56 -2.43 -9.44
C TYR A 383 -6.49 -3.43 -10.13
N ASP A 384 -6.04 -4.05 -11.23
CA ASP A 384 -6.85 -4.99 -12.02
C ASP A 384 -6.36 -6.44 -11.88
N VAL A 385 -5.06 -6.66 -11.66
CA VAL A 385 -4.43 -7.97 -11.50
C VAL A 385 -3.44 -7.86 -10.33
N ASP A 386 -3.34 -8.90 -9.52
CA ASP A 386 -2.37 -8.94 -8.43
C ASP A 386 -0.98 -9.44 -8.90
N ARG A 387 -0.01 -9.44 -7.99
CA ARG A 387 1.37 -9.80 -8.31
C ARG A 387 1.64 -11.33 -8.42
N GLU A 388 0.60 -12.14 -8.31
CA GLU A 388 0.61 -13.58 -8.65
C GLU A 388 -0.23 -13.88 -9.91
N GLY A 389 -0.61 -12.82 -10.64
CA GLY A 389 -1.35 -12.93 -11.89
C GLY A 389 -2.82 -13.30 -11.72
N VAL A 390 -3.41 -13.08 -10.56
CA VAL A 390 -4.83 -13.34 -10.30
C VAL A 390 -5.63 -12.04 -10.46
N ALA A 391 -6.71 -12.11 -11.23
CA ALA A 391 -7.58 -10.97 -11.47
C ALA A 391 -8.25 -10.48 -10.17
N ALA A 392 -8.25 -9.17 -9.97
CA ALA A 392 -8.92 -8.54 -8.85
C ALA A 392 -10.46 -8.58 -9.02
N ALA A 393 -11.18 -8.76 -7.91
CA ALA A 393 -12.62 -8.71 -7.86
C ALA A 393 -13.10 -8.17 -6.50
N PRO A 394 -14.32 -7.61 -6.40
CA PRO A 394 -14.88 -7.23 -5.10
C PRO A 394 -14.94 -8.43 -4.14
N LEU A 395 -14.46 -8.25 -2.92
CA LEU A 395 -14.40 -9.29 -1.90
C LEU A 395 -15.12 -8.83 -0.63
N ARG A 396 -16.20 -9.51 -0.28
CA ARG A 396 -16.91 -9.27 0.98
C ARG A 396 -16.21 -10.01 2.13
N LEU A 397 -15.57 -9.24 3.00
CA LEU A 397 -14.79 -9.74 4.13
C LEU A 397 -15.63 -9.87 5.40
N VAL A 398 -16.54 -8.91 5.64
CA VAL A 398 -17.47 -8.93 6.75
C VAL A 398 -18.88 -8.62 6.25
N GLU A 399 -19.87 -9.37 6.71
CA GLU A 399 -21.28 -9.18 6.40
C GLU A 399 -22.09 -9.16 7.70
N LYS A 400 -22.80 -8.06 7.94
CA LYS A 400 -23.56 -7.85 9.19
C LYS A 400 -22.74 -8.18 10.43
N GLY A 401 -21.52 -7.66 10.48
CA GLY A 401 -20.57 -7.87 11.58
C GLY A 401 -19.91 -9.25 11.65
N VAL A 402 -20.28 -10.19 10.77
CA VAL A 402 -19.75 -11.57 10.77
C VAL A 402 -18.62 -11.71 9.75
N LEU A 403 -17.47 -12.20 10.17
CA LEU A 403 -16.31 -12.46 9.32
C LEU A 403 -16.64 -13.59 8.31
N LYS A 404 -16.47 -13.30 7.02
CA LYS A 404 -16.76 -14.24 5.91
C LYS A 404 -15.49 -14.80 5.28
N GLY A 405 -14.42 -14.05 5.24
CA GLY A 405 -13.19 -14.44 4.57
C GLY A 405 -12.01 -13.54 4.90
N PHE A 406 -10.94 -13.77 4.17
CA PHE A 406 -9.66 -13.11 4.33
C PHE A 406 -9.10 -12.67 2.99
N LEU A 407 -8.10 -11.79 3.01
CA LEU A 407 -7.27 -11.47 1.86
C LEU A 407 -6.27 -12.61 1.67
N LEU A 408 -6.29 -13.24 0.49
CA LEU A 408 -5.57 -14.48 0.22
C LEU A 408 -4.67 -14.36 -1.01
N THR A 409 -3.55 -15.06 -0.96
CA THR A 409 -2.63 -15.29 -2.06
C THR A 409 -2.76 -16.72 -2.61
N ARG A 410 -1.95 -17.11 -3.57
CA ARG A 410 -1.91 -18.48 -4.10
C ARG A 410 -1.30 -19.49 -3.12
N GLN A 411 -0.91 -19.04 -1.93
CA GLN A 411 -0.51 -19.92 -0.82
C GLN A 411 -1.75 -20.35 -0.02
N PRO A 412 -2.22 -21.62 -0.13
CA PRO A 412 -3.38 -22.09 0.61
C PRO A 412 -3.16 -22.04 2.12
N VAL A 413 -4.20 -21.68 2.82
CA VAL A 413 -4.26 -21.67 4.29
C VAL A 413 -5.45 -22.50 4.75
N ARG A 414 -5.45 -22.91 6.02
CA ARG A 414 -6.51 -23.76 6.56
C ARG A 414 -7.90 -23.19 6.31
N GLY A 415 -8.74 -23.97 5.60
CA GLY A 415 -10.10 -23.57 5.24
C GLY A 415 -10.24 -22.69 4.00
N PHE A 416 -9.12 -22.37 3.32
CA PHE A 416 -9.11 -21.58 2.08
C PHE A 416 -8.06 -22.15 1.11
N GLU A 417 -8.53 -22.62 -0.03
CA GLU A 417 -7.71 -23.41 -0.97
C GLU A 417 -7.03 -22.59 -2.06
N GLY A 418 -7.37 -21.29 -2.23
CA GLY A 418 -6.85 -20.51 -3.33
C GLY A 418 -6.81 -19.01 -3.08
N SER A 419 -6.24 -18.31 -4.05
CA SER A 419 -6.16 -16.85 -4.08
C SER A 419 -7.50 -16.19 -4.37
N ASN A 420 -7.66 -14.98 -3.89
CA ASN A 420 -8.74 -14.08 -4.28
C ASN A 420 -8.22 -12.74 -4.87
N GLY A 421 -7.01 -12.78 -5.43
CA GLY A 421 -6.42 -11.65 -6.14
C GLY A 421 -5.90 -10.56 -5.19
N ARG A 422 -5.23 -10.94 -4.11
CA ARG A 422 -4.73 -10.02 -3.09
C ARG A 422 -3.23 -10.12 -2.80
N ALA A 423 -2.47 -10.76 -3.66
CA ALA A 423 -1.01 -10.78 -3.58
C ALA A 423 -0.46 -9.40 -3.94
N ARG A 424 -0.17 -8.58 -2.94
CA ARG A 424 0.20 -7.18 -3.12
C ARG A 424 1.64 -6.86 -2.75
N MET A 425 2.22 -7.63 -1.85
CA MET A 425 3.55 -7.37 -1.31
C MET A 425 4.42 -8.62 -1.40
N PRO A 426 5.75 -8.48 -1.43
CA PRO A 426 6.62 -9.63 -1.26
C PRO A 426 6.39 -10.26 0.11
N GLY A 427 6.37 -11.57 0.12
CA GLY A 427 6.22 -12.36 1.33
C GLY A 427 7.47 -13.14 1.66
N ASN A 428 7.31 -14.12 2.52
CA ASN A 428 8.40 -14.98 2.98
C ASN A 428 8.21 -16.42 2.49
N TYR A 429 9.29 -17.17 2.47
CA TYR A 429 9.28 -18.62 2.20
C TYR A 429 8.68 -19.02 0.84
N GLY A 430 8.90 -18.17 -0.19
CA GLY A 430 8.44 -18.41 -1.55
C GLY A 430 6.97 -18.11 -1.80
N ALA A 431 6.37 -17.27 -0.99
CA ALA A 431 4.98 -16.81 -1.14
C ALA A 431 4.91 -15.29 -1.17
N ALA A 432 3.90 -14.75 -1.84
CA ALA A 432 3.53 -13.34 -1.73
C ALA A 432 2.78 -13.07 -0.42
N ALA A 433 2.75 -11.83 0.01
CA ALA A 433 1.93 -11.37 1.13
C ALA A 433 0.66 -10.68 0.63
N ALA A 434 -0.46 -11.01 1.27
CA ALA A 434 -1.74 -10.39 0.96
C ALA A 434 -1.79 -8.96 1.52
N GLY A 435 -2.42 -8.06 0.75
CA GLY A 435 -2.62 -6.67 1.14
C GLY A 435 -4.00 -6.14 0.73
N ILE A 436 -4.41 -5.08 1.40
CA ILE A 436 -5.63 -4.35 1.09
C ILE A 436 -5.44 -3.59 -0.23
N GLY A 437 -6.49 -3.56 -1.05
CA GLY A 437 -6.64 -2.60 -2.14
C GLY A 437 -7.42 -1.37 -1.67
N ASN A 438 -8.72 -1.33 -1.99
CA ASN A 438 -9.66 -0.31 -1.50
C ASN A 438 -10.62 -0.96 -0.50
N LEU A 439 -10.41 -0.73 0.78
CA LEU A 439 -11.22 -1.29 1.87
C LEU A 439 -12.35 -0.33 2.27
N PHE A 440 -13.58 -0.76 2.07
CA PHE A 440 -14.77 0.01 2.42
C PHE A 440 -15.40 -0.57 3.68
N ILE A 441 -15.55 0.28 4.70
CA ILE A 441 -16.26 0.00 5.94
C ILE A 441 -17.53 0.85 5.96
N ALA A 442 -18.68 0.20 5.97
CA ALA A 442 -19.98 0.87 5.97
C ALA A 442 -20.84 0.40 7.12
N SER A 443 -21.60 1.32 7.70
CA SER A 443 -22.67 1.00 8.66
C SER A 443 -24.04 1.22 7.99
N SER A 444 -24.96 0.29 8.20
CA SER A 444 -26.37 0.42 7.77
C SER A 444 -27.17 1.38 8.66
N GLU A 445 -26.64 1.74 9.84
CA GLU A 445 -27.27 2.61 10.83
C GLU A 445 -26.34 3.80 11.18
N PRO A 446 -26.04 4.70 10.21
CA PRO A 446 -25.16 5.80 10.48
C PRO A 446 -25.82 6.85 11.38
N THR A 447 -25.04 7.38 12.31
CA THR A 447 -25.41 8.53 13.15
C THR A 447 -24.84 9.81 12.52
N PRO A 448 -25.59 10.93 12.49
CA PRO A 448 -25.01 12.20 12.06
C PRO A 448 -23.71 12.52 12.81
N ALA A 449 -22.63 12.83 12.09
CA ALA A 449 -21.30 13.03 12.69
C ALA A 449 -21.31 14.09 13.80
N ALA A 450 -22.14 15.14 13.64
CA ALA A 450 -22.31 16.19 14.65
C ALA A 450 -22.90 15.65 15.98
N GLU A 451 -23.64 14.56 15.96
CA GLU A 451 -24.26 13.96 17.14
C GLU A 451 -23.30 12.99 17.88
N LEU A 452 -22.25 12.49 17.22
CA LEU A 452 -21.30 11.56 17.85
C LEU A 452 -20.63 12.16 19.10
N LYS A 453 -20.24 13.42 19.03
CA LYS A 453 -19.68 14.14 20.19
C LYS A 453 -20.70 14.28 21.30
N GLN A 454 -21.97 14.50 21.00
CA GLN A 454 -23.04 14.59 22.00
C GLN A 454 -23.27 13.23 22.66
N LYS A 455 -23.30 12.14 21.89
CA LYS A 455 -23.37 10.76 22.42
C LYS A 455 -22.19 10.44 23.33
N LEU A 456 -20.96 10.83 22.96
CA LEU A 456 -19.78 10.69 23.81
C LEU A 456 -19.98 11.39 25.15
N MET A 457 -20.42 12.66 25.14
CA MET A 457 -20.65 13.43 26.36
C MET A 457 -21.79 12.84 27.22
N GLU A 458 -22.84 12.31 26.60
CA GLU A 458 -23.94 11.65 27.31
C GLU A 458 -23.46 10.36 27.99
N LEU A 459 -22.68 9.53 27.32
CA LEU A 459 -22.05 8.34 27.93
C LEU A 459 -21.16 8.73 29.12
N CYS A 460 -20.38 9.79 28.99
CA CYS A 460 -19.55 10.26 30.09
C CYS A 460 -20.39 10.70 31.30
N ARG A 461 -21.50 11.45 31.10
CA ARG A 461 -22.41 11.82 32.18
C ARG A 461 -23.06 10.61 32.87
N THR A 462 -23.50 9.66 32.07
CA THR A 462 -24.14 8.43 32.59
C THR A 462 -23.18 7.58 33.43
N ARG A 463 -21.88 7.68 33.18
CA ARG A 463 -20.82 6.92 33.85
C ARG A 463 -20.00 7.73 34.84
N ASP A 464 -20.46 8.91 35.20
CA ASP A 464 -19.77 9.83 36.11
C ASP A 464 -18.31 10.11 35.72
N LYS A 465 -18.04 10.14 34.38
CA LYS A 465 -16.71 10.49 33.87
C LYS A 465 -16.58 12.02 33.75
N PRO A 466 -15.45 12.61 34.19
CA PRO A 466 -15.24 14.05 34.13
C PRO A 466 -15.09 14.58 32.70
N TYR A 467 -14.66 13.74 31.76
CA TYR A 467 -14.49 14.04 30.35
C TYR A 467 -14.56 12.77 29.50
N GLY A 468 -14.75 12.93 28.21
CA GLY A 468 -14.55 11.89 27.18
C GLY A 468 -13.30 12.16 26.35
N ILE A 469 -12.87 11.17 25.55
CA ILE A 469 -11.73 11.30 24.66
C ILE A 469 -12.18 11.32 23.21
N ILE A 470 -11.65 12.28 22.43
CA ILE A 470 -11.70 12.28 20.97
C ILE A 470 -10.27 12.10 20.43
N VAL A 471 -10.08 11.10 19.58
CA VAL A 471 -8.87 10.91 18.78
C VAL A 471 -9.17 11.40 17.37
N ARG A 472 -8.45 12.42 16.89
CA ARG A 472 -8.59 12.95 15.52
C ARG A 472 -7.53 12.45 14.56
N LYS A 473 -6.42 11.94 15.11
CA LYS A 473 -5.31 11.40 14.31
C LYS A 473 -4.52 10.37 15.09
N MET A 474 -4.13 9.30 14.42
CA MET A 474 -3.19 8.30 14.91
C MET A 474 -1.86 8.41 14.15
N ASP A 475 -0.77 7.91 14.74
CA ASP A 475 0.54 7.79 14.09
C ASP A 475 0.57 6.55 13.15
N PHE A 476 -0.39 6.50 12.23
CA PHE A 476 -0.48 5.40 11.25
C PHE A 476 -0.73 5.97 9.83
N PRO A 477 0.12 5.68 8.83
CA PRO A 477 1.44 5.03 8.95
C PRO A 477 2.35 5.82 9.90
N SER A 478 3.27 5.11 10.56
CA SER A 478 4.05 5.73 11.63
C SER A 478 5.09 6.70 11.11
N SER A 479 5.16 7.88 11.72
CA SER A 479 6.20 8.89 11.52
C SER A 479 7.45 8.63 12.37
N ALA A 480 7.45 7.57 13.18
CA ALA A 480 8.58 7.17 14.00
C ALA A 480 9.75 6.64 13.16
N SER A 481 10.96 6.77 13.68
CA SER A 481 12.13 6.11 13.14
C SER A 481 12.08 4.59 13.35
N LEU A 482 12.85 3.84 12.57
CA LEU A 482 12.96 2.38 12.75
C LEU A 482 13.41 1.99 14.17
N ASP A 483 14.28 2.78 14.79
CA ASP A 483 14.77 2.49 16.13
C ASP A 483 13.71 2.74 17.20
N GLU A 484 12.92 3.80 17.08
CA GLU A 484 11.74 4.04 17.93
C GLU A 484 10.71 2.92 17.79
N VAL A 485 10.42 2.49 16.55
CA VAL A 485 9.51 1.36 16.31
C VAL A 485 10.06 0.06 16.94
N ARG A 486 11.35 -0.20 16.82
CA ARG A 486 11.97 -1.37 17.49
C ARG A 486 11.84 -1.29 19.02
N LEU A 487 12.00 -0.10 19.59
CA LEU A 487 11.81 0.12 21.02
C LEU A 487 10.36 -0.14 21.44
N LEU A 488 9.39 0.40 20.74
CA LEU A 488 7.96 0.15 20.96
C LEU A 488 7.62 -1.33 20.89
N LEU A 489 8.18 -2.05 19.91
CA LEU A 489 7.98 -3.49 19.76
C LEU A 489 8.67 -4.32 20.86
N SER A 490 9.81 -3.87 21.36
CA SER A 490 10.55 -4.59 22.43
C SER A 490 9.85 -4.49 23.79
N GLY A 491 9.12 -3.41 24.03
CA GLY A 491 8.30 -3.21 25.23
C GLY A 491 6.98 -3.98 25.23
N ALA A 492 6.57 -4.51 24.08
CA ALA A 492 5.33 -5.26 23.94
C ALA A 492 5.49 -6.66 24.55
N GLN A 493 4.91 -6.88 25.73
CA GLN A 493 4.86 -8.21 26.36
C GLN A 493 3.67 -9.01 25.79
N GLY A 494 3.96 -10.17 25.20
CA GLY A 494 2.94 -11.13 24.78
C GLY A 494 2.69 -11.19 23.27
N SER A 495 1.63 -11.89 22.90
CA SER A 495 1.24 -12.15 21.50
C SER A 495 0.48 -11.00 20.83
N THR A 496 0.09 -9.97 21.57
CA THR A 496 -0.65 -8.81 21.05
C THR A 496 0.33 -7.78 20.51
N ARG A 497 0.17 -7.48 19.22
CA ARG A 497 0.94 -6.44 18.56
C ARG A 497 0.46 -5.07 19.06
N PRO A 498 1.36 -4.16 19.46
CA PRO A 498 0.97 -2.82 19.85
C PRO A 498 0.34 -2.07 18.67
N VAL A 499 -0.60 -1.19 18.98
CA VAL A 499 -1.24 -0.27 18.03
C VAL A 499 -0.48 1.05 18.03
N SER A 500 -0.47 1.76 16.90
CA SER A 500 0.14 3.08 16.77
C SER A 500 -0.38 4.06 17.81
N LEU A 501 0.46 5.01 18.19
CA LEU A 501 0.10 6.02 19.20
C LEU A 501 -1.01 6.94 18.67
N PRO A 502 -1.94 7.35 19.55
CA PRO A 502 -2.85 8.44 19.21
C PRO A 502 -2.08 9.78 19.26
N MET A 503 -2.14 10.55 18.17
CA MET A 503 -1.37 11.78 18.02
C MET A 503 -2.15 13.01 18.45
N LEU A 504 -3.33 13.23 17.87
CA LEU A 504 -4.18 14.36 18.21
C LEU A 504 -5.33 13.86 19.09
N VAL A 505 -5.13 14.00 20.39
CA VAL A 505 -6.06 13.53 21.43
C VAL A 505 -6.64 14.71 22.19
N TYR A 506 -7.94 14.75 22.30
CA TYR A 506 -8.64 15.83 23.01
C TYR A 506 -9.49 15.27 24.15
N LYS A 507 -9.32 15.83 25.35
CA LYS A 507 -10.31 15.71 26.42
C LYS A 507 -11.53 16.57 26.06
N VAL A 508 -12.71 16.00 26.14
CA VAL A 508 -13.98 16.72 25.88
C VAL A 508 -14.78 16.76 27.16
N TYR A 509 -14.95 17.95 27.69
CA TYR A 509 -15.68 18.18 28.92
C TYR A 509 -17.19 18.26 28.68
N PRO A 510 -18.03 18.07 29.74
CA PRO A 510 -19.50 18.13 29.61
C PRO A 510 -20.05 19.46 29.10
N ASP A 511 -19.28 20.55 29.22
CA ASP A 511 -19.60 21.87 28.68
C ASP A 511 -19.28 22.02 27.18
N GLY A 512 -18.69 21.00 26.58
CA GLY A 512 -18.30 20.97 25.17
C GLY A 512 -16.89 21.52 24.88
N ARG A 513 -16.17 22.02 25.90
CA ARG A 513 -14.78 22.47 25.78
C ARG A 513 -13.89 21.29 25.44
N GLU A 514 -12.93 21.54 24.55
CA GLU A 514 -11.91 20.57 24.17
C GLU A 514 -10.53 21.03 24.64
N GLU A 515 -9.73 20.08 25.11
CA GLU A 515 -8.35 20.31 25.56
C GLU A 515 -7.43 19.28 24.91
N LEU A 516 -6.48 19.76 24.10
CA LEU A 516 -5.45 18.91 23.51
C LEU A 516 -4.55 18.35 24.62
N VAL A 517 -4.28 17.04 24.57
CA VAL A 517 -3.33 16.37 25.47
C VAL A 517 -2.35 15.53 24.66
N ARG A 518 -1.15 15.27 25.20
CA ARG A 518 -0.09 14.51 24.53
C ARG A 518 0.41 13.32 25.34
N GLY A 519 1.16 12.45 24.68
CA GLY A 519 1.91 11.37 25.32
C GLY A 519 1.03 10.28 25.90
N LEU A 520 -0.05 9.93 25.19
CA LEU A 520 -0.90 8.78 25.52
C LEU A 520 -0.62 7.59 24.62
N SER A 521 -0.85 6.39 25.12
CA SER A 521 -0.82 5.14 24.38
C SER A 521 -2.06 4.31 24.71
N PHE A 522 -2.53 3.50 23.77
CA PHE A 522 -3.62 2.57 24.01
C PHE A 522 -3.13 1.34 24.77
N ARG A 523 -3.93 0.88 25.72
CA ARG A 523 -3.73 -0.38 26.40
C ARG A 523 -4.83 -1.37 26.01
N GLY A 524 -4.45 -2.57 25.56
CA GLY A 524 -5.39 -3.63 25.23
C GLY A 524 -6.22 -3.42 23.96
N LEU A 525 -6.02 -2.32 23.22
CA LEU A 525 -6.71 -2.09 21.94
C LEU A 525 -6.27 -3.12 20.91
N ASN A 526 -7.23 -3.86 20.39
CA ASN A 526 -7.04 -4.92 19.41
C ASN A 526 -8.32 -5.12 18.57
N VAL A 527 -8.35 -6.09 17.67
CA VAL A 527 -9.51 -6.33 16.81
C VAL A 527 -10.80 -6.66 17.57
N ARG A 528 -10.71 -7.18 18.80
CA ARG A 528 -11.89 -7.47 19.61
C ARG A 528 -12.57 -6.20 20.11
N SER A 529 -11.82 -5.13 20.32
CA SER A 529 -12.37 -3.83 20.74
C SER A 529 -13.33 -3.24 19.70
N LEU A 530 -13.21 -3.66 18.44
CA LEU A 530 -14.12 -3.21 17.38
C LEU A 530 -15.56 -3.77 17.52
N LYS A 531 -15.79 -4.78 18.37
CA LYS A 531 -17.14 -5.25 18.67
C LYS A 531 -17.93 -4.26 19.55
N ASP A 532 -17.19 -3.45 20.30
CA ASP A 532 -17.73 -2.53 21.28
C ASP A 532 -17.98 -1.14 20.67
N ILE A 533 -18.05 -1.05 19.33
CA ILE A 533 -18.47 0.15 18.61
C ILE A 533 -19.97 0.37 18.87
N LEU A 534 -20.30 1.50 19.49
CA LEU A 534 -21.67 1.90 19.83
C LEU A 534 -22.36 2.70 18.72
N ALA A 535 -21.59 3.43 17.93
CA ALA A 535 -22.10 4.26 16.84
C ALA A 535 -21.06 4.47 15.76
N ALA A 536 -21.51 4.61 14.52
CA ALA A 536 -20.72 5.00 13.36
C ALA A 536 -21.27 6.30 12.78
N GLY A 537 -20.41 7.17 12.30
CA GLY A 537 -20.76 8.42 11.64
C GLY A 537 -21.33 8.25 10.23
N ASP A 538 -22.00 9.30 9.74
CA ASP A 538 -22.39 9.44 8.33
C ASP A 538 -21.32 10.16 7.49
N ASP A 539 -20.10 10.27 8.02
CA ASP A 539 -18.93 11.02 7.53
C ASP A 539 -17.78 10.13 7.04
N PRO A 540 -18.01 9.15 6.14
CA PRO A 540 -16.93 8.28 5.71
C PRO A 540 -15.78 9.10 5.10
N THR A 541 -14.59 8.88 5.63
CA THR A 541 -13.35 9.56 5.28
C THR A 541 -12.49 8.62 4.43
N VAL A 542 -11.90 9.16 3.35
CA VAL A 542 -10.93 8.45 2.52
C VAL A 542 -9.54 8.64 3.13
N PHE A 543 -8.94 7.56 3.54
CA PHE A 543 -7.58 7.50 4.06
C PHE A 543 -6.70 6.68 3.12
N GLU A 544 -5.67 7.30 2.59
CA GLU A 544 -4.72 6.72 1.64
C GLU A 544 -3.35 6.65 2.26
N PHE A 545 -2.63 5.57 1.98
CA PHE A 545 -1.26 5.41 2.46
C PHE A 545 -0.48 4.39 1.63
N MET A 546 0.86 4.51 1.67
CA MET A 546 1.76 3.49 1.16
C MET A 546 1.91 2.40 2.21
N ASN A 547 1.31 1.24 1.97
CA ASN A 547 1.45 0.09 2.86
C ASN A 547 2.80 -0.60 2.61
N ASN A 548 3.47 -1.01 3.66
CA ASN A 548 4.75 -1.68 3.60
C ASN A 548 4.82 -2.79 4.67
N PRO A 549 5.75 -3.76 4.55
CA PRO A 549 5.87 -4.87 5.49
C PRO A 549 6.42 -4.46 6.87
N ALA A 550 6.84 -3.20 7.04
CA ALA A 550 7.33 -2.71 8.32
C ALA A 550 6.23 -2.74 9.39
N PRO A 551 6.59 -2.92 10.65
CA PRO A 551 5.66 -2.72 11.76
C PRO A 551 5.03 -1.31 11.68
N PHE A 552 3.73 -1.20 11.87
CA PHE A 552 2.95 0.05 11.82
C PHE A 552 2.89 0.76 10.45
N ALA A 553 3.32 0.13 9.34
CA ALA A 553 3.41 0.77 8.04
C ALA A 553 4.13 2.14 8.14
N LEU A 554 5.46 2.13 8.15
CA LEU A 554 6.25 3.34 8.34
C LEU A 554 6.10 4.34 7.20
N ILE A 555 5.90 5.59 7.53
CA ILE A 555 6.02 6.69 6.58
C ILE A 555 7.47 6.72 6.03
N GLY A 556 7.63 6.60 4.72
CA GLY A 556 8.93 6.68 4.07
C GLY A 556 9.81 5.44 4.13
N ALA A 557 9.29 4.29 4.50
CA ALA A 557 9.94 3.03 4.17
C ALA A 557 9.92 2.87 2.65
N SER A 558 11.11 2.89 2.04
CA SER A 558 11.25 3.01 0.59
C SER A 558 11.21 1.70 -0.19
N SER A 559 11.23 0.54 0.48
CA SER A 559 11.25 -0.74 -0.19
C SER A 559 9.92 -1.48 -0.04
N PHE A 560 9.43 -1.98 -1.17
CA PHE A 560 8.23 -2.82 -1.23
C PHE A 560 6.99 -2.17 -0.59
N THR A 561 6.57 -1.07 -1.18
CA THR A 561 5.34 -0.39 -0.81
C THR A 561 4.23 -0.75 -1.78
N THR A 562 2.99 -0.69 -1.30
CA THR A 562 1.80 -0.83 -2.15
C THR A 562 0.76 0.21 -1.79
N GLU A 563 0.14 0.75 -2.81
CA GLU A 563 -0.92 1.72 -2.71
C GLU A 563 -2.12 1.10 -2.01
N THR A 564 -2.64 1.79 -1.01
CA THR A 564 -3.75 1.29 -0.20
C THR A 564 -4.69 2.43 0.14
N CYS A 565 -5.98 2.13 0.12
CA CYS A 565 -7.03 3.05 0.51
C CYS A 565 -8.01 2.40 1.49
N VAL A 566 -8.43 3.15 2.50
CA VAL A 566 -9.48 2.77 3.44
C VAL A 566 -10.53 3.86 3.49
N VAL A 567 -11.78 3.50 3.25
CA VAL A 567 -12.94 4.40 3.35
C VAL A 567 -13.77 3.95 4.55
N ALA A 568 -13.76 4.76 5.61
CA ALA A 568 -14.43 4.39 6.85
C ALA A 568 -15.02 5.61 7.57
N PRO A 569 -16.11 5.42 8.35
CA PRO A 569 -16.72 6.48 9.14
C PRO A 569 -15.97 6.75 10.44
N SER A 570 -16.26 7.89 11.07
CA SER A 570 -15.98 8.08 12.50
C SER A 570 -16.68 7.02 13.34
N ILE A 571 -16.05 6.56 14.42
CA ILE A 571 -16.64 5.55 15.32
C ILE A 571 -16.52 5.92 16.78
N LEU A 572 -17.55 5.63 17.55
CA LEU A 572 -17.58 5.74 19.01
C LEU A 572 -17.48 4.34 19.62
N ILE A 573 -16.40 4.08 20.34
CA ILE A 573 -16.16 2.81 21.06
C ILE A 573 -16.53 3.00 22.52
N ASP A 574 -17.14 1.96 23.10
CA ASP A 574 -17.74 1.97 24.44
C ASP A 574 -16.74 2.21 25.57
N ASP A 575 -15.67 1.46 25.57
CA ASP A 575 -14.65 1.54 26.62
C ASP A 575 -13.25 1.21 26.06
N LEU A 576 -12.30 2.10 26.27
CA LEU A 576 -10.90 1.91 25.95
C LEU A 576 -10.04 2.48 27.05
N GLU A 577 -8.89 1.84 27.27
CA GLU A 577 -7.88 2.30 28.21
C GLU A 577 -6.77 3.06 27.48
N LEU A 578 -6.43 4.24 27.99
CA LEU A 578 -5.27 5.03 27.56
C LEU A 578 -4.40 5.33 28.78
N HIS A 579 -3.10 5.16 28.61
CA HIS A 579 -2.11 5.45 29.66
C HIS A 579 -1.07 6.43 29.16
N PRO A 580 -0.51 7.26 30.04
CA PRO A 580 0.65 8.06 29.72
C PRO A 580 1.81 7.17 29.27
N VAL A 581 2.53 7.60 28.23
CA VAL A 581 3.78 6.95 27.84
C VAL A 581 4.77 7.12 28.98
N GLU A 582 5.18 6.00 29.56
CA GLU A 582 6.18 5.94 30.64
C GLU A 582 7.59 5.87 30.02
N GLU A 583 8.19 7.00 29.76
CA GLU A 583 9.60 7.11 29.40
C GLU A 583 10.28 8.03 30.43
N GLU A 584 11.39 7.58 31.04
CA GLU A 584 12.35 8.51 31.63
C GLU A 584 13.03 9.27 30.49
N LEU A 585 12.43 10.39 30.12
CA LEU A 585 12.95 11.24 29.06
C LEU A 585 14.05 12.13 29.65
N PRO A 586 15.32 11.90 29.31
CA PRO A 586 16.35 12.88 29.67
C PRO A 586 16.02 14.16 28.91
N LYS A 587 15.77 15.25 29.63
CA LYS A 587 15.67 16.57 29.02
C LYS A 587 17.02 16.90 28.38
N LEU A 588 17.12 16.66 27.09
CA LEU A 588 18.31 17.02 26.34
C LEU A 588 18.43 18.55 26.31
N PRO A 589 19.62 19.09 26.56
CA PRO A 589 19.83 20.54 26.42
C PRO A 589 19.69 20.87 24.93
N VAL A 590 18.67 21.67 24.61
CA VAL A 590 18.49 22.20 23.26
C VAL A 590 19.32 23.49 23.20
N ALA A 591 20.31 23.54 22.31
CA ALA A 591 20.97 24.79 21.97
C ALA A 591 19.94 25.71 21.29
N PRO A 592 19.90 27.03 21.63
CA PRO A 592 18.98 27.90 20.94
C PRO A 592 19.23 27.86 19.44
N ALA A 593 18.14 27.73 18.66
CA ALA A 593 18.23 27.75 17.21
C ALA A 593 18.91 29.03 16.73
N PRO A 594 19.73 29.01 15.67
CA PRO A 594 20.25 30.21 15.08
C PRO A 594 19.08 31.07 14.59
N GLU A 595 19.20 32.40 14.76
CA GLU A 595 18.21 33.29 14.16
C GLU A 595 18.16 33.05 12.67
N LEU A 596 17.02 32.59 12.18
CA LEU A 596 16.79 32.46 10.76
C LEU A 596 16.69 33.85 10.15
N VAL A 597 17.77 34.31 9.54
CA VAL A 597 17.80 35.57 8.81
C VAL A 597 16.75 35.49 7.72
N ARG A 598 15.78 36.37 7.80
CA ARG A 598 14.67 36.51 6.84
C ARG A 598 15.14 37.10 5.52
#